data_7f671b5795fc051233bc6ea5fa37b2a2
#
_entry.id   7f671b5795fc051233bc6ea5fa37b2a2
#
_cell.length_a   1.000
_cell.length_b   1.000
_cell.length_c   1.000
_cell.angle_alpha   90.00
_cell.angle_beta   90.00
_cell.angle_gamma   90.00
#
_symmetry.space_group_name_H-M   'P 1'
#
loop_
_entity.id
_entity.type
_entity.pdbx_description
1 polymer ?
#
loop_
_entity_poly.entity_id
_entity_poly.type
_entity_poly.pdbx_seq_one_letter_code
_entity_poly.pdbx_strand_id
1 'polypeptide(L)'
;MIKTISILLLLFFTSHAQHDAPRFELNLDLAPEDRWTEIVTQFNDTIHESLKSLFENNKEIKELLEVASVVMKARPSAVKTWFGDEQYAEMKSIASLTHLDLDILAAISTIYDLSASSALSGKACTGIVIQNDKDEIIHGRNLDYNFPPQMENLTAVVDFKRNGTVLFTSVSYIFMTAFNTAMKPGAFSLSQDERDQGSIYTNMYDLFLNPRRSTFSTMREVMESAETFEDALTMLSTTPLPASSYFILGGVSPGEGAVITRNRDDAEDVWRLGQRSEKGTESTFYVIETNYDNWKETDPRDNRRAPAERFLNSTGPVGFDTNTMMRCMTNIDHNSSVGERPVYNSETVYSAVMQAAKPENVKVFVHGASYPDKSN
;
A
#
# COMPACT_ATOMS: atom_id res chain seq x y z
N MET A 1 -10.64 59.78 15.77
CA MET A 1 -10.27 59.07 14.51
C MET A 1 -9.49 57.83 14.88
N ILE A 2 -10.19 56.69 14.96
CA ILE A 2 -9.59 55.37 15.24
C ILE A 2 -9.39 54.73 13.90
N LYS A 3 -8.12 54.50 13.51
CA LYS A 3 -7.77 53.76 12.28
C LYS A 3 -7.90 52.26 12.58
N THR A 4 -8.90 51.64 11.97
CA THR A 4 -9.07 50.18 11.95
C THR A 4 -8.03 49.60 11.01
N ILE A 5 -7.07 48.86 11.57
CA ILE A 5 -6.09 48.08 10.81
C ILE A 5 -6.75 46.74 10.52
N SER A 6 -7.18 46.53 9.26
CA SER A 6 -7.59 45.21 8.77
C SER A 6 -6.36 44.35 8.56
N ILE A 7 -6.16 43.35 9.43
CA ILE A 7 -5.16 42.30 9.23
C ILE A 7 -5.75 41.31 8.24
N LEU A 8 -5.26 41.36 7.01
CA LEU A 8 -5.57 40.40 5.97
C LEU A 8 -4.76 39.13 6.30
N LEU A 9 -5.41 38.12 6.90
CA LEU A 9 -4.82 36.80 7.09
C LEU A 9 -4.73 36.14 5.72
N LEU A 10 -3.57 36.18 5.08
CA LEU A 10 -3.24 35.36 3.92
C LEU A 10 -3.04 33.91 4.43
N LEU A 11 -4.07 33.10 4.34
CA LEU A 11 -3.97 31.66 4.42
C LEU A 11 -3.17 31.19 3.20
N PHE A 12 -1.88 30.95 3.37
CA PHE A 12 -1.09 30.20 2.41
C PHE A 12 -1.60 28.75 2.44
N PHE A 13 -2.52 28.42 1.54
CA PHE A 13 -2.73 27.05 1.15
C PHE A 13 -1.46 26.61 0.40
N THR A 14 -0.59 25.88 1.06
CA THR A 14 0.40 25.08 0.35
C THR A 14 -0.38 23.98 -0.37
N SER A 15 -0.74 24.23 -1.63
CA SER A 15 -1.17 23.13 -2.50
C SER A 15 0.02 22.19 -2.61
N HIS A 16 -0.07 21.03 -2.00
CA HIS A 16 0.87 19.96 -2.29
C HIS A 16 0.70 19.66 -3.78
N ALA A 17 1.76 19.86 -4.56
CA ALA A 17 1.72 19.58 -5.97
C ALA A 17 1.50 18.07 -6.14
N GLN A 18 0.42 17.67 -6.81
CA GLN A 18 0.18 16.29 -7.20
C GLN A 18 0.97 16.03 -8.48
N HIS A 19 1.72 14.95 -8.51
CA HIS A 19 2.50 14.53 -9.67
C HIS A 19 2.12 13.10 -10.05
N ASP A 20 2.12 12.81 -11.35
CA ASP A 20 2.04 11.44 -11.82
C ASP A 20 3.27 10.67 -11.35
N ALA A 21 3.07 9.47 -10.81
CA ALA A 21 4.18 8.61 -10.43
C ALA A 21 5.00 8.20 -11.67
N PRO A 22 6.33 8.19 -11.61
CA PRO A 22 7.16 7.66 -12.69
C PRO A 22 6.83 6.19 -12.94
N ARG A 23 6.88 5.76 -14.21
CA ARG A 23 6.51 4.40 -14.61
C ARG A 23 7.66 3.69 -15.25
N PHE A 24 7.91 2.44 -14.83
CA PHE A 24 8.98 1.58 -15.28
C PHE A 24 8.45 0.21 -15.70
N GLU A 25 9.24 -0.49 -16.51
CA GLU A 25 9.00 -1.88 -16.87
C GLU A 25 10.06 -2.76 -16.19
N LEU A 26 9.65 -3.86 -15.60
CA LEU A 26 10.52 -4.86 -15.00
C LEU A 26 10.29 -6.19 -15.69
N ASN A 27 11.34 -6.72 -16.34
CA ASN A 27 11.24 -7.95 -17.10
C ASN A 27 11.56 -9.18 -16.22
N LEU A 28 10.53 -9.96 -15.89
CA LEU A 28 10.63 -11.19 -15.11
C LEU A 28 11.31 -12.35 -15.88
N ASP A 29 11.48 -12.24 -17.21
CA ASP A 29 12.19 -13.24 -18.02
C ASP A 29 13.71 -13.13 -17.86
N LEU A 30 14.22 -12.02 -17.33
CA LEU A 30 15.62 -11.86 -16.98
C LEU A 30 15.97 -12.68 -15.73
N ALA A 31 17.26 -12.98 -15.56
CA ALA A 31 17.77 -13.50 -14.30
C ALA A 31 17.41 -12.51 -13.16
N PRO A 32 17.02 -13.00 -11.98
CA PRO A 32 16.59 -12.14 -10.88
C PRO A 32 17.59 -11.03 -10.54
N GLU A 33 18.88 -11.31 -10.69
CA GLU A 33 19.96 -10.39 -10.42
C GLU A 33 20.00 -9.18 -11.38
N ASP A 34 19.40 -9.29 -12.57
CA ASP A 34 19.47 -8.26 -13.62
C ASP A 34 18.21 -7.39 -13.67
N ARG A 35 17.11 -7.84 -13.04
CA ARG A 35 15.77 -7.25 -13.20
C ARG A 35 15.64 -5.79 -12.78
N TRP A 36 16.34 -5.39 -11.72
CA TRP A 36 16.23 -4.05 -11.12
C TRP A 36 17.33 -3.08 -11.54
N THR A 37 18.29 -3.53 -12.35
CA THR A 37 19.52 -2.78 -12.66
C THR A 37 19.22 -1.38 -13.21
N GLU A 38 18.34 -1.27 -14.21
CA GLU A 38 18.01 0.01 -14.84
C GLU A 38 17.36 0.98 -13.85
N ILE A 39 16.31 0.52 -13.15
CA ILE A 39 15.54 1.33 -12.21
C ILE A 39 16.43 1.82 -11.07
N VAL A 40 17.13 0.91 -10.42
CA VAL A 40 17.95 1.22 -9.25
C VAL A 40 19.13 2.12 -9.59
N THR A 41 19.76 1.92 -10.74
CA THR A 41 20.87 2.78 -11.18
C THR A 41 20.41 4.21 -11.42
N GLN A 42 19.24 4.40 -12.02
CA GLN A 42 18.68 5.73 -12.25
C GLN A 42 18.36 6.48 -10.94
N PHE A 43 17.97 5.77 -9.90
CA PHE A 43 17.52 6.35 -8.63
C PHE A 43 18.52 6.18 -7.47
N ASN A 44 19.75 5.77 -7.74
CA ASN A 44 20.71 5.47 -6.70
C ASN A 44 20.90 6.62 -5.70
N ASP A 45 21.10 7.85 -6.19
CA ASP A 45 21.28 9.01 -5.33
C ASP A 45 20.02 9.34 -4.54
N THR A 46 18.84 9.26 -5.15
CA THR A 46 17.54 9.47 -4.50
C THR A 46 17.31 8.43 -3.39
N ILE A 47 17.68 7.16 -3.64
CA ILE A 47 17.59 6.09 -2.62
C ILE A 47 18.46 6.45 -1.41
N HIS A 48 19.71 6.83 -1.62
CA HIS A 48 20.62 7.19 -0.55
C HIS A 48 20.16 8.42 0.24
N GLU A 49 19.75 9.49 -0.43
CA GLU A 49 19.27 10.71 0.21
C GLU A 49 18.01 10.46 1.02
N SER A 50 17.05 9.69 0.46
CA SER A 50 15.80 9.37 1.13
C SER A 50 16.01 8.48 2.35
N LEU A 51 16.83 7.43 2.26
CA LEU A 51 17.15 6.56 3.40
C LEU A 51 17.94 7.30 4.48
N LYS A 52 18.89 8.16 4.09
CA LYS A 52 19.60 9.03 5.03
C LYS A 52 18.62 9.93 5.79
N SER A 53 17.74 10.63 5.06
CA SER A 53 16.72 11.50 5.67
C SER A 53 15.77 10.72 6.58
N LEU A 54 15.35 9.52 6.19
CA LEU A 54 14.52 8.63 7.00
C LEU A 54 15.20 8.32 8.34
N PHE A 55 16.48 7.94 8.33
CA PHE A 55 17.22 7.58 9.54
C PHE A 55 17.56 8.76 10.44
N GLU A 56 17.78 9.94 9.85
CA GLU A 56 18.05 11.17 10.61
C GLU A 56 16.81 11.71 11.32
N ASN A 57 15.63 11.56 10.70
CA ASN A 57 14.39 12.14 11.20
C ASN A 57 13.51 11.16 11.99
N ASN A 58 13.80 9.85 11.97
CA ASN A 58 12.99 8.81 12.61
C ASN A 58 13.85 7.86 13.45
N LYS A 59 14.26 8.33 14.61
CA LYS A 59 15.15 7.58 15.50
C LYS A 59 14.61 6.19 15.87
N GLU A 60 13.31 6.08 16.15
CA GLU A 60 12.67 4.83 16.55
C GLU A 60 12.68 3.80 15.41
N ILE A 61 12.40 4.23 14.19
CA ILE A 61 12.49 3.37 12.99
C ILE A 61 13.93 2.94 12.77
N LYS A 62 14.89 3.86 12.89
CA LYS A 62 16.31 3.54 12.77
C LYS A 62 16.72 2.45 13.77
N GLU A 63 16.39 2.63 15.06
CA GLU A 63 16.70 1.65 16.11
C GLU A 63 16.06 0.29 15.84
N LEU A 64 14.79 0.25 15.38
CA LEU A 64 14.10 -0.98 15.00
C LEU A 64 14.83 -1.69 13.86
N LEU A 65 15.19 -0.98 12.79
CA LEU A 65 15.86 -1.54 11.64
C LEU A 65 17.29 -2.02 11.94
N GLU A 66 18.02 -1.31 12.80
CA GLU A 66 19.36 -1.72 13.27
C GLU A 66 19.28 -3.03 14.07
N VAL A 67 18.34 -3.14 15.01
CA VAL A 67 18.11 -4.37 15.77
C VAL A 67 17.70 -5.52 14.84
N ALA A 68 16.76 -5.28 13.93
CA ALA A 68 16.33 -6.27 12.95
C ALA A 68 17.49 -6.75 12.08
N SER A 69 18.33 -5.83 11.57
CA SER A 69 19.52 -6.15 10.77
C SER A 69 20.47 -7.10 11.50
N VAL A 70 20.73 -6.88 12.79
CA VAL A 70 21.59 -7.80 13.59
C VAL A 70 21.01 -9.21 13.64
N VAL A 71 19.69 -9.34 13.84
CA VAL A 71 19.01 -10.65 13.85
C VAL A 71 19.04 -11.30 12.48
N MET A 72 18.85 -10.53 11.41
CA MET A 72 18.89 -11.01 10.02
C MET A 72 20.27 -11.57 9.66
N LYS A 73 21.36 -10.88 10.03
CA LYS A 73 22.73 -11.37 9.86
C LYS A 73 22.97 -12.72 10.55
N ALA A 74 22.35 -12.90 11.71
CA ALA A 74 22.43 -14.16 12.44
C ALA A 74 21.56 -15.29 11.84
N ARG A 75 20.56 -14.95 11.01
CA ARG A 75 19.59 -15.90 10.45
C ARG A 75 19.30 -15.69 8.97
N PRO A 76 20.29 -15.81 8.08
CA PRO A 76 20.11 -15.53 6.64
C PRO A 76 19.10 -16.50 5.97
N SER A 77 18.92 -17.71 6.51
CA SER A 77 17.92 -18.66 6.01
C SER A 77 16.48 -18.20 6.26
N ALA A 78 16.21 -17.50 7.37
CA ALA A 78 14.91 -16.91 7.64
C ALA A 78 14.60 -15.80 6.61
N VAL A 79 15.56 -14.90 6.37
CA VAL A 79 15.44 -13.85 5.35
C VAL A 79 15.08 -14.42 3.98
N LYS A 80 15.75 -15.51 3.58
CA LYS A 80 15.44 -16.20 2.33
C LYS A 80 14.00 -16.76 2.30
N THR A 81 13.50 -17.25 3.44
CA THR A 81 12.10 -17.73 3.55
C THR A 81 11.10 -16.60 3.39
N TRP A 82 11.39 -15.41 3.92
CA TRP A 82 10.46 -14.25 3.83
C TRP A 82 10.22 -13.81 2.41
N PHE A 83 11.23 -13.88 1.54
CA PHE A 83 11.18 -13.36 0.18
C PHE A 83 11.08 -14.47 -0.89
N GLY A 84 11.52 -15.69 -0.58
CA GLY A 84 11.74 -16.73 -1.58
C GLY A 84 13.00 -16.48 -2.40
N ASP A 85 13.36 -17.43 -3.25
CA ASP A 85 14.63 -17.46 -3.94
C ASP A 85 14.82 -16.30 -4.92
N GLU A 86 13.81 -16.00 -5.74
CA GLU A 86 13.88 -14.95 -6.77
C GLU A 86 13.94 -13.54 -6.15
N GLN A 87 13.01 -13.21 -5.28
CA GLN A 87 13.00 -11.89 -4.62
C GLN A 87 14.25 -11.67 -3.77
N TYR A 88 14.78 -12.73 -3.13
CA TYR A 88 16.02 -12.64 -2.38
C TYR A 88 17.23 -12.39 -3.28
N ALA A 89 17.26 -12.97 -4.48
CA ALA A 89 18.32 -12.72 -5.48
C ALA A 89 18.20 -11.28 -6.04
N GLU A 90 16.98 -10.81 -6.34
CA GLU A 90 16.72 -9.41 -6.71
C GLU A 90 17.22 -8.44 -5.64
N MET A 91 16.91 -8.70 -4.37
CA MET A 91 17.33 -7.85 -3.25
C MET A 91 18.86 -7.81 -3.09
N LYS A 92 19.55 -8.94 -3.28
CA LYS A 92 21.02 -8.97 -3.28
C LYS A 92 21.60 -8.12 -4.40
N SER A 93 21.00 -8.14 -5.58
CA SER A 93 21.41 -7.28 -6.69
C SER A 93 21.22 -5.80 -6.34
N ILE A 94 20.04 -5.43 -5.81
CA ILE A 94 19.78 -4.05 -5.36
C ILE A 94 20.82 -3.62 -4.32
N ALA A 95 21.12 -4.46 -3.33
CA ALA A 95 22.14 -4.18 -2.31
C ALA A 95 23.52 -3.94 -2.93
N SER A 96 23.89 -4.75 -3.92
CA SER A 96 25.17 -4.61 -4.64
C SER A 96 25.24 -3.33 -5.49
N LEU A 97 24.17 -2.99 -6.22
CA LEU A 97 24.07 -1.82 -7.07
C LEU A 97 24.09 -0.51 -6.27
N THR A 98 23.40 -0.50 -5.12
CA THR A 98 23.29 0.67 -4.25
C THR A 98 24.38 0.76 -3.20
N HIS A 99 25.21 -0.27 -3.02
CA HIS A 99 26.17 -0.39 -1.92
C HIS A 99 25.52 -0.29 -0.53
N LEU A 100 24.23 -0.61 -0.42
CA LEU A 100 23.51 -0.68 0.85
C LEU A 100 23.66 -2.06 1.50
N ASP A 101 23.58 -2.10 2.82
CA ASP A 101 23.59 -3.37 3.55
C ASP A 101 22.32 -4.17 3.22
N LEU A 102 22.48 -5.41 2.77
CA LEU A 102 21.38 -6.32 2.43
C LEU A 102 20.40 -6.51 3.61
N ASP A 103 20.92 -6.58 4.83
CA ASP A 103 20.09 -6.78 6.01
C ASP A 103 19.24 -5.54 6.35
N ILE A 104 19.74 -4.35 6.01
CA ILE A 104 18.95 -3.11 6.12
C ILE A 104 17.86 -3.08 5.07
N LEU A 105 18.14 -3.44 3.82
CA LEU A 105 17.11 -3.55 2.77
C LEU A 105 16.04 -4.58 3.12
N ALA A 106 16.45 -5.74 3.65
CA ALA A 106 15.52 -6.76 4.11
C ALA A 106 14.66 -6.27 5.28
N ALA A 107 15.26 -5.54 6.24
CA ALA A 107 14.53 -4.96 7.37
C ALA A 107 13.49 -3.93 6.92
N ILE A 108 13.85 -3.03 5.98
CA ILE A 108 12.91 -2.06 5.43
C ILE A 108 11.79 -2.77 4.66
N SER A 109 12.12 -3.81 3.88
CA SER A 109 11.13 -4.58 3.12
C SER A 109 10.16 -5.38 3.98
N THR A 110 10.50 -5.64 5.25
CA THR A 110 9.64 -6.29 6.25
C THR A 110 9.17 -5.33 7.34
N ILE A 111 9.30 -4.00 7.14
CA ILE A 111 8.97 -3.00 8.16
C ILE A 111 7.51 -3.10 8.61
N TYR A 112 6.61 -3.47 7.72
CA TYR A 112 5.21 -3.74 8.06
C TYR A 112 5.12 -4.85 9.10
N ASP A 113 5.69 -6.02 8.81
CA ASP A 113 5.63 -7.20 9.67
C ASP A 113 6.33 -6.96 11.02
N LEU A 114 7.40 -6.17 11.02
CA LEU A 114 8.14 -5.80 12.23
C LEU A 114 7.38 -4.80 13.11
N SER A 115 6.68 -3.82 12.52
CA SER A 115 6.06 -2.71 13.23
C SER A 115 4.57 -2.84 13.46
N ALA A 116 3.87 -3.75 12.76
CA ALA A 116 2.46 -4.00 12.99
C ALA A 116 2.18 -4.32 14.46
N SER A 117 1.12 -3.75 15.04
CA SER A 117 0.76 -3.85 16.46
C SER A 117 1.76 -3.20 17.43
N SER A 118 2.53 -2.22 16.99
CA SER A 118 3.42 -1.44 17.83
C SER A 118 3.04 0.05 17.83
N ALA A 119 3.51 0.79 18.83
CA ALA A 119 3.35 2.26 18.88
C ALA A 119 4.04 2.97 17.69
N LEU A 120 4.90 2.26 16.95
CA LEU A 120 5.55 2.74 15.71
C LEU A 120 4.62 2.69 14.50
N SER A 121 3.45 2.09 14.64
CA SER A 121 2.44 1.95 13.60
C SER A 121 1.63 3.24 13.42
N GLY A 122 2.27 4.32 13.05
CA GLY A 122 1.59 5.54 12.60
C GLY A 122 1.11 5.43 11.14
N LYS A 123 0.82 4.24 10.69
CA LYS A 123 0.37 3.94 9.32
C LYS A 123 -1.13 4.06 9.26
N ALA A 124 -1.60 4.86 8.36
CA ALA A 124 -3.00 4.99 8.04
C ALA A 124 -3.19 4.63 6.57
N CYS A 125 -4.27 4.01 6.21
CA CYS A 125 -4.54 3.60 4.84
C CYS A 125 -6.03 3.71 4.55
N THR A 126 -6.40 3.83 3.30
CA THR A 126 -7.80 3.71 2.87
C THR A 126 -7.87 2.89 1.61
N GLY A 127 -8.62 1.80 1.65
CA GLY A 127 -8.96 0.97 0.50
C GLY A 127 -10.47 0.93 0.27
N ILE A 128 -10.91 1.20 -0.96
CA ILE A 128 -12.34 1.23 -1.33
C ILE A 128 -12.52 0.45 -2.63
N VAL A 129 -13.45 -0.49 -2.64
CA VAL A 129 -13.88 -1.16 -3.89
C VAL A 129 -15.35 -0.89 -4.09
N ILE A 130 -15.72 -0.37 -5.27
CA ILE A 130 -17.12 -0.14 -5.66
C ILE A 130 -17.49 -0.94 -6.90
N GLN A 131 -18.78 -1.24 -7.01
CA GLN A 131 -19.44 -1.65 -8.25
C GLN A 131 -20.38 -0.52 -8.68
N ASN A 132 -20.19 -0.01 -9.91
CA ASN A 132 -21.05 1.05 -10.45
C ASN A 132 -22.32 0.47 -11.12
N ASP A 133 -23.15 1.36 -11.66
CA ASP A 133 -24.40 1.01 -12.36
C ASP A 133 -24.20 0.27 -13.70
N LYS A 134 -22.95 0.11 -14.16
CA LYS A 134 -22.55 -0.65 -15.34
C LYS A 134 -21.86 -1.97 -14.98
N ASP A 135 -21.96 -2.38 -13.72
CA ASP A 135 -21.29 -3.56 -13.20
C ASP A 135 -19.74 -3.50 -13.25
N GLU A 136 -19.16 -2.31 -13.39
CA GLU A 136 -17.73 -2.13 -13.39
C GLU A 136 -17.19 -2.06 -11.96
N ILE A 137 -16.11 -2.78 -11.68
CA ILE A 137 -15.40 -2.77 -10.39
C ILE A 137 -14.28 -1.73 -10.45
N ILE A 138 -14.26 -0.82 -9.48
CA ILE A 138 -13.25 0.25 -9.36
C ILE A 138 -12.67 0.23 -7.96
N HIS A 139 -11.35 0.20 -7.86
CA HIS A 139 -10.60 0.12 -6.61
C HIS A 139 -9.82 1.42 -6.38
N GLY A 140 -10.09 2.13 -5.30
CA GLY A 140 -9.37 3.30 -4.83
C GLY A 140 -8.49 2.98 -3.64
N ARG A 141 -7.31 3.61 -3.56
CA ARG A 141 -6.30 3.39 -2.53
C ARG A 141 -5.60 4.68 -2.13
N ASN A 142 -5.51 4.98 -0.83
CA ASN A 142 -4.55 5.93 -0.25
C ASN A 142 -3.57 5.18 0.66
N LEU A 143 -2.28 5.38 0.44
CA LEU A 143 -1.25 5.00 1.38
C LEU A 143 -0.85 6.22 2.19
N ASP A 144 -1.06 6.17 3.49
CA ASP A 144 -0.65 7.22 4.42
C ASP A 144 0.52 6.72 5.30
N TYR A 145 1.52 7.58 5.54
CA TYR A 145 2.72 7.21 6.30
C TYR A 145 3.30 8.42 7.03
N ASN A 146 3.89 8.21 8.20
CA ASN A 146 4.41 9.27 9.08
C ASN A 146 5.66 10.00 8.55
N PHE A 147 6.20 9.61 7.39
CA PHE A 147 7.38 10.23 6.79
C PHE A 147 7.21 10.42 5.28
N PRO A 148 6.18 11.18 4.83
CA PRO A 148 5.81 11.27 3.41
C PRO A 148 6.95 11.66 2.47
N PRO A 149 7.78 12.69 2.75
CA PRO A 149 8.77 13.15 1.78
C PRO A 149 9.78 12.08 1.35
N GLN A 150 10.15 11.19 2.28
CA GLN A 150 11.10 10.11 2.00
C GLN A 150 10.45 8.99 1.16
N MET A 151 9.20 8.69 1.42
CA MET A 151 8.45 7.66 0.70
C MET A 151 7.97 8.15 -0.66
N GLU A 152 7.56 9.41 -0.76
CA GLU A 152 7.12 10.05 -1.98
C GLU A 152 8.19 9.99 -3.06
N ASN A 153 9.41 10.38 -2.74
CA ASN A 153 10.54 10.39 -3.67
C ASN A 153 10.95 9.00 -4.20
N LEU A 154 10.53 7.95 -3.51
CA LEU A 154 10.84 6.56 -3.87
C LEU A 154 9.67 5.83 -4.52
N THR A 155 8.49 6.47 -4.62
CA THR A 155 7.27 5.85 -5.14
C THR A 155 7.28 5.82 -6.67
N ALA A 156 7.03 4.65 -7.26
CA ALA A 156 6.92 4.47 -8.70
C ALA A 156 5.84 3.45 -9.08
N VAL A 157 5.34 3.54 -10.30
CA VAL A 157 4.55 2.49 -10.93
C VAL A 157 5.50 1.55 -11.65
N VAL A 158 5.40 0.25 -11.39
CA VAL A 158 6.24 -0.77 -12.01
C VAL A 158 5.37 -1.82 -12.70
N ASP A 159 5.54 -1.94 -14.01
CA ASP A 159 4.92 -2.99 -14.84
C ASP A 159 5.81 -4.23 -14.86
N PHE A 160 5.41 -5.27 -14.16
CA PHE A 160 6.09 -6.56 -14.17
C PHE A 160 5.66 -7.34 -15.42
N LYS A 161 6.62 -7.58 -16.31
CA LYS A 161 6.40 -8.27 -17.58
C LYS A 161 6.91 -9.69 -17.57
N ARG A 162 6.15 -10.59 -18.20
CA ARG A 162 6.55 -11.96 -18.49
C ARG A 162 6.16 -12.31 -19.93
N ASN A 163 7.07 -12.89 -20.70
CA ASN A 163 6.88 -13.18 -22.12
C ASN A 163 6.43 -11.94 -22.94
N GLY A 164 7.00 -10.77 -22.61
CA GLY A 164 6.73 -9.51 -23.31
C GLY A 164 5.39 -8.85 -22.97
N THR A 165 4.56 -9.44 -22.11
CA THR A 165 3.26 -8.90 -21.69
C THR A 165 3.27 -8.49 -20.21
N VAL A 166 2.48 -7.47 -19.84
CA VAL A 166 2.32 -7.06 -18.44
C VAL A 166 1.57 -8.15 -17.70
N LEU A 167 2.25 -8.81 -16.76
CA LEU A 167 1.65 -9.79 -15.86
C LEU A 167 0.86 -9.09 -14.75
N PHE A 168 1.44 -8.04 -14.15
CA PHE A 168 0.77 -7.15 -13.22
C PHE A 168 1.50 -5.80 -13.13
N THR A 169 0.80 -4.77 -12.67
CA THR A 169 1.32 -3.45 -12.36
C THR A 169 1.28 -3.24 -10.86
N SER A 170 2.36 -2.72 -10.26
CA SER A 170 2.39 -2.37 -8.84
C SER A 170 2.67 -0.89 -8.63
N VAL A 171 2.28 -0.36 -7.47
CA VAL A 171 2.86 0.86 -6.90
C VAL A 171 3.89 0.41 -5.88
N SER A 172 5.16 0.70 -6.15
CA SER A 172 6.31 0.20 -5.38
C SER A 172 7.22 1.34 -4.97
N TYR A 173 8.01 1.09 -3.94
CA TYR A 173 9.21 1.87 -3.67
C TYR A 173 10.36 1.28 -4.48
N ILE A 174 11.10 2.15 -5.19
CA ILE A 174 12.09 1.80 -6.23
C ILE A 174 13.14 0.75 -5.81
N PHE A 175 13.38 0.58 -4.52
CA PHE A 175 14.36 -0.38 -3.99
C PHE A 175 13.73 -1.61 -3.32
N MET A 176 12.40 -1.73 -3.32
CA MET A 176 11.68 -2.86 -2.72
C MET A 176 11.25 -3.85 -3.79
N THR A 177 11.54 -5.12 -3.57
CA THR A 177 11.15 -6.22 -4.48
C THR A 177 9.69 -6.66 -4.33
N ALA A 178 9.00 -6.15 -3.32
CA ALA A 178 7.59 -6.39 -3.03
C ALA A 178 6.83 -5.05 -2.88
N PHE A 179 5.52 -5.12 -2.71
CA PHE A 179 4.63 -3.95 -2.75
C PHE A 179 3.40 -4.18 -1.89
N ASN A 180 2.63 -3.11 -1.64
CA ASN A 180 1.35 -3.14 -0.93
C ASN A 180 0.16 -2.69 -1.77
N THR A 181 0.35 -2.43 -3.05
CA THR A 181 -0.70 -2.05 -4.01
C THR A 181 -0.34 -2.57 -5.39
N ALA A 182 -1.24 -3.33 -6.02
CA ALA A 182 -1.00 -3.88 -7.35
C ALA A 182 -2.31 -4.20 -8.08
N MET A 183 -2.20 -4.39 -9.40
CA MET A 183 -3.30 -4.80 -10.27
C MET A 183 -2.81 -5.78 -11.32
N LYS A 184 -3.51 -6.90 -11.49
CA LYS A 184 -3.34 -7.87 -12.57
C LYS A 184 -4.36 -7.59 -13.65
N PRO A 185 -3.94 -7.19 -14.86
CA PRO A 185 -4.82 -6.90 -15.98
C PRO A 185 -5.79 -8.05 -16.28
N GLY A 186 -7.08 -7.75 -16.38
CA GLY A 186 -8.12 -8.73 -16.71
C GLY A 186 -8.46 -9.72 -15.58
N ALA A 187 -7.90 -9.56 -14.37
CA ALA A 187 -8.12 -10.48 -13.26
C ALA A 187 -8.55 -9.78 -11.96
N PHE A 188 -7.65 -9.04 -11.30
CA PHE A 188 -7.97 -8.38 -10.03
C PHE A 188 -7.00 -7.25 -9.69
N SER A 189 -7.40 -6.42 -8.74
CA SER A 189 -6.58 -5.41 -8.06
C SER A 189 -6.51 -5.71 -6.57
N LEU A 190 -5.38 -5.39 -5.93
CA LEU A 190 -5.08 -5.73 -4.55
C LEU A 190 -4.39 -4.56 -3.85
N SER A 191 -4.88 -4.21 -2.66
CA SER A 191 -4.16 -3.34 -1.72
C SER A 191 -4.15 -3.93 -0.32
N GLN A 192 -3.20 -3.48 0.50
CA GLN A 192 -3.03 -3.93 1.87
C GLN A 192 -3.11 -2.75 2.83
N ASP A 193 -3.89 -2.90 3.90
CA ASP A 193 -4.00 -1.95 5.00
C ASP A 193 -3.50 -2.58 6.29
N GLU A 194 -2.96 -1.77 7.20
CA GLU A 194 -2.51 -2.25 8.49
C GLU A 194 -3.69 -2.61 9.38
N ARG A 195 -3.56 -3.76 10.05
CA ARG A 195 -4.44 -4.18 11.13
C ARG A 195 -3.67 -4.18 12.45
N ASP A 196 -3.97 -3.21 13.30
CA ASP A 196 -3.36 -3.06 14.63
C ASP A 196 -3.89 -4.13 15.59
N GLN A 197 -3.46 -5.38 15.39
CA GLN A 197 -3.82 -6.52 16.23
C GLN A 197 -2.65 -7.48 16.44
N GLY A 198 -2.55 -8.02 17.64
CA GLY A 198 -1.51 -8.97 18.02
C GLY A 198 -0.41 -8.34 18.87
N SER A 199 0.83 -8.75 18.63
CA SER A 199 1.99 -8.32 19.40
C SER A 199 3.26 -8.36 18.56
N ILE A 200 4.10 -7.35 18.69
CA ILE A 200 5.42 -7.33 18.06
C ILE A 200 6.25 -8.59 18.40
N TYR A 201 6.11 -9.14 19.60
CA TYR A 201 6.84 -10.36 20.00
C TYR A 201 6.41 -11.59 19.18
N THR A 202 5.12 -11.72 18.91
CA THR A 202 4.62 -12.81 18.06
C THR A 202 4.94 -12.58 16.60
N ASN A 203 4.97 -11.34 16.12
CA ASN A 203 5.44 -11.00 14.77
C ASN A 203 6.91 -11.39 14.60
N MET A 204 7.77 -11.01 15.57
CA MET A 204 9.17 -11.41 15.58
C MET A 204 9.35 -12.94 15.68
N TYR A 205 8.51 -13.64 16.44
CA TYR A 205 8.54 -15.10 16.48
C TYR A 205 8.28 -15.71 15.09
N ASP A 206 7.23 -15.27 14.41
CA ASP A 206 6.83 -15.75 13.08
C ASP A 206 7.76 -15.25 11.95
N LEU A 207 8.56 -14.20 12.18
CA LEU A 207 9.62 -13.83 11.26
C LEU A 207 10.90 -14.66 11.50
N PHE A 208 11.37 -14.78 12.74
CA PHE A 208 12.72 -15.25 13.00
C PHE A 208 12.80 -16.69 13.52
N LEU A 209 11.82 -17.17 14.26
CA LEU A 209 11.85 -18.51 14.90
C LEU A 209 10.95 -19.52 14.19
N ASN A 210 9.84 -19.09 13.60
CA ASN A 210 8.95 -19.88 12.76
C ASN A 210 8.75 -19.15 11.42
N PRO A 211 9.81 -19.02 10.57
CA PRO A 211 9.80 -18.07 9.48
C PRO A 211 8.66 -18.32 8.50
N ARG A 212 7.83 -17.28 8.32
CA ARG A 212 6.77 -17.20 7.32
C ARG A 212 7.17 -16.22 6.22
N ARG A 213 6.59 -16.35 5.05
CA ARG A 213 6.75 -15.34 3.98
C ARG A 213 6.24 -14.00 4.46
N SER A 214 6.96 -12.91 4.18
CA SER A 214 6.53 -11.55 4.56
C SER A 214 5.20 -11.18 3.89
N THR A 215 4.43 -10.31 4.52
CA THR A 215 3.11 -9.92 4.03
C THR A 215 3.17 -9.36 2.60
N PHE A 216 4.12 -8.47 2.30
CA PHE A 216 4.25 -7.90 0.95
C PHE A 216 4.78 -8.92 -0.07
N SER A 217 5.66 -9.83 0.33
CA SER A 217 6.12 -10.92 -0.55
C SER A 217 5.02 -11.92 -0.83
N THR A 218 4.10 -12.15 0.12
CA THR A 218 2.88 -12.94 -0.12
C THR A 218 1.99 -12.27 -1.16
N MET A 219 1.81 -10.95 -1.09
CA MET A 219 1.06 -10.22 -2.12
C MET A 219 1.71 -10.38 -3.51
N ARG A 220 3.04 -10.29 -3.60
CA ARG A 220 3.74 -10.51 -4.87
C ARG A 220 3.52 -11.92 -5.39
N GLU A 221 3.60 -12.96 -4.55
CA GLU A 221 3.31 -14.34 -4.92
C GLU A 221 1.88 -14.50 -5.47
N VAL A 222 0.88 -13.85 -4.82
CA VAL A 222 -0.51 -13.84 -5.30
C VAL A 222 -0.60 -13.18 -6.68
N MET A 223 0.05 -12.02 -6.89
CA MET A 223 0.05 -11.35 -8.19
C MET A 223 0.73 -12.17 -9.29
N GLU A 224 1.74 -12.96 -8.96
CA GLU A 224 2.43 -13.82 -9.92
C GLU A 224 1.63 -15.10 -10.25
N SER A 225 0.96 -15.70 -9.27
CA SER A 225 0.40 -17.06 -9.38
C SER A 225 -1.12 -17.14 -9.47
N ALA A 226 -1.89 -16.26 -8.79
CA ALA A 226 -3.34 -16.29 -8.87
C ALA A 226 -3.81 -15.82 -10.26
N GLU A 227 -4.75 -16.52 -10.88
CA GLU A 227 -5.26 -16.19 -12.20
C GLU A 227 -6.61 -15.47 -12.14
N THR A 228 -7.37 -15.69 -11.07
CA THR A 228 -8.71 -15.14 -10.88
C THR A 228 -8.83 -14.40 -9.54
N PHE A 229 -9.91 -13.62 -9.39
CA PHE A 229 -10.30 -13.01 -8.12
C PHE A 229 -10.45 -14.05 -7.00
N GLU A 230 -11.08 -15.20 -7.28
CA GLU A 230 -11.32 -16.25 -6.28
C GLU A 230 -10.02 -16.99 -5.88
N ASP A 231 -9.08 -17.17 -6.81
CA ASP A 231 -7.76 -17.72 -6.48
C ASP A 231 -7.02 -16.76 -5.53
N ALA A 232 -6.99 -15.45 -5.86
CA ALA A 232 -6.38 -14.44 -5.03
C ALA A 232 -7.04 -14.36 -3.65
N LEU A 233 -8.37 -14.36 -3.59
CA LEU A 233 -9.13 -14.36 -2.34
C LEU A 233 -8.80 -15.57 -1.47
N THR A 234 -8.74 -16.76 -2.07
CA THR A 234 -8.41 -18.01 -1.36
C THR A 234 -6.98 -17.96 -0.81
N MET A 235 -6.02 -17.60 -1.65
CA MET A 235 -4.61 -17.50 -1.23
C MET A 235 -4.43 -16.47 -0.11
N LEU A 236 -5.01 -15.28 -0.28
CA LEU A 236 -4.94 -14.23 0.74
C LEU A 236 -5.67 -14.61 2.02
N SER A 237 -6.70 -15.44 1.97
CA SER A 237 -7.46 -15.88 3.15
C SER A 237 -6.77 -16.97 3.96
N THR A 238 -5.89 -17.78 3.36
CA THR A 238 -5.37 -19.01 3.98
C THR A 238 -3.85 -19.06 4.15
N THR A 239 -3.08 -18.25 3.39
CA THR A 239 -1.60 -18.26 3.52
C THR A 239 -1.18 -17.71 4.89
N PRO A 240 -0.35 -18.42 5.68
CA PRO A 240 0.13 -17.94 6.97
C PRO A 240 1.00 -16.67 6.81
N LEU A 241 0.72 -15.65 7.63
CA LEU A 241 1.40 -14.36 7.65
C LEU A 241 2.15 -14.13 8.97
N PRO A 242 3.21 -13.32 9.00
CA PRO A 242 3.90 -12.94 10.24
C PRO A 242 3.08 -11.98 11.10
N ALA A 243 2.21 -11.16 10.48
CA ALA A 243 1.39 -10.15 11.14
C ALA A 243 -0.06 -10.16 10.64
N SER A 244 -0.97 -9.68 11.49
CA SER A 244 -2.37 -9.45 11.08
C SER A 244 -2.45 -8.33 10.04
N SER A 245 -3.43 -8.37 9.12
CA SER A 245 -3.52 -7.44 8.00
C SER A 245 -4.94 -7.33 7.47
N TYR A 246 -5.24 -6.30 6.70
CA TYR A 246 -6.39 -6.27 5.80
C TYR A 246 -5.90 -6.36 4.37
N PHE A 247 -6.57 -7.19 3.55
CA PHE A 247 -6.42 -7.14 2.11
C PHE A 247 -7.72 -6.68 1.47
N ILE A 248 -7.62 -5.69 0.59
CA ILE A 248 -8.74 -5.16 -0.18
C ILE A 248 -8.56 -5.63 -1.62
N LEU A 249 -9.55 -6.36 -2.13
CA LEU A 249 -9.50 -7.05 -3.41
C LEU A 249 -10.66 -6.61 -4.30
N GLY A 250 -10.37 -6.18 -5.54
CA GLY A 250 -11.34 -5.84 -6.56
C GLY A 250 -11.12 -6.69 -7.80
N GLY A 251 -12.17 -7.32 -8.34
CA GLY A 251 -12.09 -8.18 -9.52
C GLY A 251 -12.48 -7.47 -10.81
N VAL A 252 -13.05 -8.23 -11.74
CA VAL A 252 -13.49 -7.76 -13.06
C VAL A 252 -14.97 -8.01 -13.34
N SER A 253 -15.61 -8.87 -12.56
CA SER A 253 -17.00 -9.25 -12.70
C SER A 253 -17.87 -8.68 -11.58
N PRO A 254 -19.19 -8.54 -11.78
CA PRO A 254 -20.11 -8.07 -10.73
C PRO A 254 -20.00 -8.89 -9.44
N GLY A 255 -19.97 -8.19 -8.28
CA GLY A 255 -19.82 -8.80 -6.96
C GLY A 255 -18.37 -9.16 -6.58
N GLU A 256 -17.41 -9.02 -7.48
CA GLU A 256 -15.99 -9.28 -7.20
C GLU A 256 -15.34 -8.06 -6.51
N GLY A 257 -15.66 -7.90 -5.23
CA GLY A 257 -15.01 -6.95 -4.33
C GLY A 257 -15.04 -7.50 -2.92
N ALA A 258 -13.93 -7.41 -2.18
CA ALA A 258 -13.86 -7.91 -0.83
C ALA A 258 -12.85 -7.15 0.04
N VAL A 259 -13.15 -7.07 1.34
CA VAL A 259 -12.18 -6.81 2.40
C VAL A 259 -11.96 -8.13 3.15
N ILE A 260 -10.72 -8.60 3.18
CA ILE A 260 -10.29 -9.79 3.90
C ILE A 260 -9.62 -9.34 5.18
N THR A 261 -10.27 -9.53 6.32
CA THR A 261 -9.68 -9.27 7.63
C THR A 261 -8.87 -10.47 8.08
N ARG A 262 -7.54 -10.30 8.15
CA ARG A 262 -6.61 -11.40 8.41
C ARG A 262 -6.09 -11.43 9.85
N ASN A 263 -6.18 -12.60 10.45
CA ASN A 263 -5.25 -13.04 11.47
C ASN A 263 -3.96 -13.57 10.83
N ARG A 264 -3.04 -14.10 11.62
CA ARG A 264 -1.79 -14.67 11.09
C ARG A 264 -2.00 -15.95 10.29
N ASP A 265 -2.91 -16.80 10.71
CA ASP A 265 -3.07 -18.15 10.12
C ASP A 265 -4.18 -18.19 9.08
N ASP A 266 -5.27 -17.42 9.28
CA ASP A 266 -6.47 -17.46 8.46
C ASP A 266 -7.20 -16.11 8.41
N ALA A 267 -8.24 -16.03 7.59
CA ALA A 267 -9.17 -14.91 7.59
C ALA A 267 -10.11 -15.00 8.79
N GLU A 268 -10.24 -13.91 9.55
CA GLU A 268 -11.24 -13.76 10.60
C GLU A 268 -12.62 -13.40 10.03
N ASP A 269 -12.62 -12.66 8.92
CA ASP A 269 -13.83 -12.27 8.20
C ASP A 269 -13.51 -11.97 6.72
N VAL A 270 -14.47 -12.21 5.85
CA VAL A 270 -14.42 -11.83 4.44
C VAL A 270 -15.70 -11.06 4.11
N TRP A 271 -15.56 -9.75 4.01
CA TRP A 271 -16.66 -8.85 3.70
C TRP A 271 -16.72 -8.57 2.20
N ARG A 272 -17.71 -9.15 1.50
CA ARG A 272 -17.87 -9.06 0.04
C ARG A 272 -18.88 -8.00 -0.38
N LEU A 273 -18.71 -7.46 -1.57
CA LEU A 273 -19.68 -6.57 -2.23
C LEU A 273 -21.08 -7.23 -2.31
N GLY A 274 -22.11 -6.44 -1.93
CA GLY A 274 -23.51 -6.87 -1.99
C GLY A 274 -23.87 -7.99 -1.02
N GLN A 275 -23.01 -8.33 -0.06
CA GLN A 275 -23.23 -9.42 0.88
C GLN A 275 -23.06 -8.92 2.31
N ARG A 276 -23.67 -9.66 3.25
CA ARG A 276 -23.42 -9.50 4.67
C ARG A 276 -22.25 -10.36 5.09
N SER A 277 -21.28 -9.79 5.82
CA SER A 277 -20.16 -10.54 6.36
C SER A 277 -20.59 -11.49 7.50
N GLU A 278 -19.74 -12.46 7.85
CA GLU A 278 -19.99 -13.34 9.00
C GLU A 278 -20.07 -12.56 10.33
N LYS A 279 -19.32 -11.46 10.44
CA LYS A 279 -19.37 -10.55 11.60
C LYS A 279 -20.57 -9.60 11.58
N GLY A 280 -21.39 -9.64 10.53
CA GLY A 280 -22.67 -8.95 10.45
C GLY A 280 -22.65 -7.59 9.78
N THR A 281 -21.55 -7.18 9.15
CA THR A 281 -21.47 -5.93 8.41
C THR A 281 -22.15 -6.08 7.04
N GLU A 282 -23.06 -5.17 6.72
CA GLU A 282 -23.74 -5.14 5.42
C GLU A 282 -22.87 -4.43 4.38
N SER A 283 -22.90 -4.91 3.14
CA SER A 283 -22.36 -4.21 1.99
C SER A 283 -23.47 -3.89 1.00
N THR A 284 -23.35 -2.74 0.35
CA THR A 284 -24.23 -2.32 -0.74
C THR A 284 -23.45 -2.38 -2.06
N PHE A 285 -23.19 -1.23 -2.69
CA PHE A 285 -22.38 -1.13 -3.91
C PHE A 285 -20.88 -0.88 -3.64
N TYR A 286 -20.45 -0.84 -2.38
CA TYR A 286 -19.04 -0.70 -1.99
C TYR A 286 -18.68 -1.52 -0.77
N VAL A 287 -17.38 -1.79 -0.63
CA VAL A 287 -16.68 -2.18 0.60
C VAL A 287 -15.55 -1.19 0.86
N ILE A 288 -15.25 -0.92 2.14
CA ILE A 288 -14.26 0.08 2.56
C ILE A 288 -13.47 -0.42 3.77
N GLU A 289 -12.16 -0.18 3.76
CA GLU A 289 -11.27 -0.41 4.90
C GLU A 289 -10.40 0.81 5.21
N THR A 290 -10.23 1.09 6.52
CA THR A 290 -9.48 2.24 7.01
C THR A 290 -8.69 1.94 8.31
N ASN A 291 -8.19 0.72 8.49
CA ASN A 291 -7.36 0.25 9.60
C ASN A 291 -8.10 -0.15 10.90
N TYR A 292 -9.42 -0.34 10.88
CA TYR A 292 -10.13 -0.97 12.00
C TYR A 292 -11.24 -1.90 11.51
N ASP A 293 -11.44 -3.01 12.24
CA ASP A 293 -12.39 -4.05 11.86
C ASP A 293 -13.76 -3.46 11.53
N ASN A 294 -14.36 -3.84 10.42
CA ASN A 294 -15.60 -3.25 9.88
C ASN A 294 -16.84 -3.45 10.79
N TRP A 295 -16.81 -4.41 11.69
CA TRP A 295 -17.87 -4.69 12.68
C TRP A 295 -17.64 -4.02 14.05
N LYS A 296 -16.53 -3.29 14.22
CA LYS A 296 -16.23 -2.54 15.44
C LYS A 296 -16.70 -1.09 15.32
N GLU A 297 -16.93 -0.48 16.48
CA GLU A 297 -17.15 0.96 16.54
C GLU A 297 -15.94 1.71 15.98
N THR A 298 -16.22 2.85 15.38
CA THR A 298 -15.21 3.74 14.81
C THR A 298 -14.15 4.10 15.86
N ASP A 299 -12.88 3.95 15.52
CA ASP A 299 -11.79 4.49 16.35
C ASP A 299 -11.79 6.03 16.25
N PRO A 300 -12.02 6.74 17.36
CA PRO A 300 -12.04 8.21 17.32
C PRO A 300 -10.72 8.84 16.90
N ARG A 301 -9.61 8.09 16.96
CA ARG A 301 -8.27 8.55 16.58
C ARG A 301 -8.05 8.52 15.06
N ASP A 302 -8.84 7.72 14.36
CA ASP A 302 -8.65 7.45 12.93
C ASP A 302 -9.97 7.26 12.16
N ASN A 303 -10.91 8.17 12.36
CA ASN A 303 -12.20 8.09 11.70
C ASN A 303 -12.16 8.69 10.28
N ARG A 304 -11.52 8.00 9.32
CA ARG A 304 -11.55 8.32 7.88
C ARG A 304 -12.71 7.61 7.15
N ARG A 305 -13.29 6.56 7.75
CA ARG A 305 -14.39 5.80 7.16
C ARG A 305 -15.64 6.65 7.00
N ALA A 306 -16.04 7.41 8.02
CA ALA A 306 -17.25 8.22 7.97
C ALA A 306 -17.25 9.28 6.84
N PRO A 307 -16.21 10.10 6.62
CA PRO A 307 -16.18 11.00 5.47
C PRO A 307 -16.17 10.29 4.13
N ALA A 308 -15.49 9.13 4.00
CA ALA A 308 -15.54 8.33 2.79
C ALA A 308 -16.94 7.79 2.50
N GLU A 309 -17.62 7.23 3.49
CA GLU A 309 -18.99 6.74 3.37
C GLU A 309 -19.98 7.84 3.02
N ARG A 310 -19.84 9.04 3.60
CA ARG A 310 -20.67 10.20 3.19
C ARG A 310 -20.49 10.53 1.72
N PHE A 311 -19.24 10.56 1.23
CA PHE A 311 -18.97 10.80 -0.18
C PHE A 311 -19.61 9.72 -1.07
N LEU A 312 -19.38 8.44 -0.76
CA LEU A 312 -19.91 7.31 -1.51
C LEU A 312 -21.45 7.31 -1.52
N ASN A 313 -22.08 7.45 -0.35
CA ASN A 313 -23.53 7.44 -0.22
C ASN A 313 -24.20 8.65 -0.88
N SER A 314 -23.58 9.82 -0.86
CA SER A 314 -24.10 11.03 -1.54
C SER A 314 -23.94 10.97 -3.05
N THR A 315 -22.91 10.29 -3.55
CA THR A 315 -22.64 10.13 -4.98
C THR A 315 -23.46 8.99 -5.58
N GLY A 316 -23.57 7.87 -4.88
CA GLY A 316 -24.23 6.64 -5.36
C GLY A 316 -23.45 5.95 -6.50
N PRO A 317 -23.93 4.79 -6.98
CA PRO A 317 -23.24 4.02 -8.02
C PRO A 317 -23.47 4.55 -9.43
N VAL A 318 -24.51 5.37 -9.66
CA VAL A 318 -24.91 5.83 -11.01
C VAL A 318 -23.87 6.80 -11.57
N GLY A 319 -23.24 6.41 -12.68
CA GLY A 319 -22.20 7.19 -13.35
C GLY A 319 -20.90 7.30 -12.57
N PHE A 320 -20.71 6.48 -11.53
CA PHE A 320 -19.46 6.43 -10.79
C PHE A 320 -18.34 5.87 -11.66
N ASP A 321 -17.26 6.63 -11.82
CA ASP A 321 -16.11 6.29 -12.65
C ASP A 321 -14.77 6.43 -11.90
N THR A 322 -13.66 6.17 -12.58
CA THR A 322 -12.31 6.28 -12.00
C THR A 322 -11.97 7.73 -11.57
N ASN A 323 -12.53 8.75 -12.25
CA ASN A 323 -12.33 10.14 -11.84
C ASN A 323 -13.12 10.44 -10.55
N THR A 324 -14.30 9.87 -10.41
CA THR A 324 -15.12 9.98 -9.19
C THR A 324 -14.44 9.28 -8.03
N MET A 325 -13.86 8.09 -8.25
CA MET A 325 -13.05 7.40 -7.23
C MET A 325 -11.84 8.25 -6.84
N MET A 326 -11.10 8.82 -7.81
CA MET A 326 -9.96 9.67 -7.49
C MET A 326 -10.39 10.90 -6.68
N ARG A 327 -11.53 11.51 -6.97
CA ARG A 327 -12.09 12.60 -6.14
C ARG A 327 -12.41 12.15 -4.72
N CYS A 328 -12.91 10.92 -4.54
CA CYS A 328 -13.10 10.35 -3.20
C CYS A 328 -11.77 10.21 -2.45
N MET A 329 -10.76 9.65 -3.12
CA MET A 329 -9.43 9.41 -2.52
C MET A 329 -8.66 10.70 -2.22
N THR A 330 -8.90 11.78 -2.97
CA THR A 330 -8.25 13.08 -2.78
C THR A 330 -9.16 14.10 -2.10
N ASN A 331 -10.28 13.65 -1.53
CA ASN A 331 -11.24 14.53 -0.88
C ASN A 331 -10.70 15.04 0.46
N ILE A 332 -10.53 16.35 0.53
CA ILE A 332 -10.35 17.08 1.78
C ILE A 332 -11.75 17.48 2.25
N ASP A 333 -12.37 16.67 3.10
CA ASP A 333 -13.67 17.01 3.67
C ASP A 333 -13.51 18.11 4.75
N HIS A 334 -13.65 19.36 4.33
CA HIS A 334 -13.60 20.52 5.24
C HIS A 334 -14.78 20.58 6.22
N ASN A 335 -15.82 19.75 6.03
CA ASN A 335 -16.98 19.63 6.91
C ASN A 335 -16.91 18.43 7.84
N SER A 336 -15.70 17.87 8.03
CA SER A 336 -15.53 16.76 8.95
C SER A 336 -15.98 17.14 10.37
N SER A 337 -16.76 16.27 10.99
CA SER A 337 -17.19 16.43 12.37
C SER A 337 -16.01 16.29 13.34
N VAL A 338 -16.20 16.76 14.58
CA VAL A 338 -15.16 16.58 15.62
C VAL A 338 -14.83 15.08 15.77
N GLY A 339 -13.54 14.75 15.63
CA GLY A 339 -13.03 13.37 15.71
C GLY A 339 -12.99 12.62 14.37
N GLU A 340 -13.28 13.27 13.25
CA GLU A 340 -13.09 12.73 11.90
C GLU A 340 -11.79 13.24 11.27
N ARG A 341 -11.15 12.39 10.46
CA ARG A 341 -10.00 12.75 9.62
C ARG A 341 -10.41 12.68 8.15
N PRO A 342 -9.96 13.59 7.29
CA PRO A 342 -10.21 13.49 5.85
C PRO A 342 -9.54 12.24 5.27
N VAL A 343 -10.12 11.68 4.21
CA VAL A 343 -9.56 10.54 3.46
C VAL A 343 -8.17 10.89 2.91
N TYR A 344 -8.05 12.09 2.33
CA TYR A 344 -6.77 12.68 1.95
C TYR A 344 -6.26 13.57 3.07
N ASN A 345 -5.07 13.31 3.55
CA ASN A 345 -4.47 14.02 4.69
C ASN A 345 -2.96 14.24 4.49
N SER A 346 -2.31 14.94 5.43
CA SER A 346 -0.88 15.29 5.34
C SER A 346 0.08 14.10 5.36
N GLU A 347 -0.39 12.91 5.69
CA GLU A 347 0.41 11.68 5.70
C GLU A 347 0.23 10.88 4.41
N THR A 348 -0.67 11.31 3.49
CA THR A 348 -0.93 10.58 2.25
C THR A 348 0.26 10.69 1.31
N VAL A 349 0.94 9.58 1.08
CA VAL A 349 2.09 9.44 0.17
C VAL A 349 1.62 9.41 -1.28
N TYR A 350 0.64 8.55 -1.57
CA TYR A 350 0.03 8.48 -2.90
C TYR A 350 -1.43 8.08 -2.83
N SER A 351 -2.16 8.48 -3.89
CA SER A 351 -3.50 8.00 -4.21
C SER A 351 -3.45 7.20 -5.50
N ALA A 352 -4.05 5.99 -5.50
CA ALA A 352 -4.15 5.14 -6.67
C ALA A 352 -5.61 4.79 -6.97
N VAL A 353 -5.95 4.73 -8.25
CA VAL A 353 -7.22 4.19 -8.74
C VAL A 353 -6.92 3.12 -9.78
N MET A 354 -7.52 1.96 -9.59
CA MET A 354 -7.31 0.77 -10.39
C MET A 354 -8.64 0.23 -10.91
N GLN A 355 -8.61 -0.28 -12.14
CA GLN A 355 -9.74 -0.97 -12.75
C GLN A 355 -9.20 -2.16 -13.55
N ALA A 356 -9.19 -3.35 -12.95
CA ALA A 356 -8.52 -4.53 -13.53
C ALA A 356 -9.10 -4.94 -14.91
N ALA A 357 -10.40 -4.70 -15.14
CA ALA A 357 -11.05 -4.92 -16.45
C ALA A 357 -10.60 -3.91 -17.52
N LYS A 358 -10.04 -2.76 -17.13
CA LYS A 358 -9.57 -1.67 -18.00
C LYS A 358 -8.22 -1.16 -17.49
N PRO A 359 -7.13 -1.93 -17.66
CA PRO A 359 -5.84 -1.64 -17.04
C PRO A 359 -5.22 -0.31 -17.50
N GLU A 360 -5.61 0.21 -18.65
CA GLU A 360 -5.23 1.54 -19.13
C GLU A 360 -5.76 2.69 -18.25
N ASN A 361 -6.77 2.43 -17.41
CA ASN A 361 -7.36 3.41 -16.48
C ASN A 361 -6.63 3.54 -15.15
N VAL A 362 -5.50 2.83 -14.96
CA VAL A 362 -4.67 2.99 -13.75
C VAL A 362 -4.16 4.43 -13.65
N LYS A 363 -4.43 5.05 -12.50
CA LYS A 363 -3.94 6.39 -12.15
C LYS A 363 -3.27 6.35 -10.79
N VAL A 364 -2.06 6.91 -10.69
CA VAL A 364 -1.32 7.03 -9.44
C VAL A 364 -0.79 8.45 -9.31
N PHE A 365 -1.28 9.16 -8.32
CA PHE A 365 -0.77 10.49 -7.96
C PHE A 365 0.05 10.40 -6.69
N VAL A 366 1.28 10.87 -6.76
CA VAL A 366 2.16 11.05 -5.61
C VAL A 366 2.04 12.49 -5.12
N HIS A 367 2.00 12.67 -3.82
CA HIS A 367 1.71 13.96 -3.20
C HIS A 367 3.00 14.60 -2.67
N GLY A 368 3.48 15.66 -3.40
CA GLY A 368 4.63 16.46 -2.98
C GLY A 368 6.02 15.99 -3.44
N ALA A 369 6.12 14.89 -4.21
CA ALA A 369 7.39 14.37 -4.69
C ALA A 369 8.11 15.27 -5.71
N SER A 370 9.43 15.32 -5.64
CA SER A 370 10.31 15.91 -6.67
C SER A 370 11.04 14.77 -7.38
N TYR A 371 10.68 14.49 -8.64
CA TYR A 371 11.35 13.48 -9.44
C TYR A 371 12.51 14.07 -10.25
N PRO A 372 13.60 13.30 -10.49
CA PRO A 372 14.65 13.71 -11.41
C PRO A 372 14.07 14.00 -12.79
N ASP A 373 14.44 15.15 -13.37
CA ASP A 373 13.98 15.53 -14.71
C ASP A 373 14.52 14.53 -15.76
N LYS A 374 13.63 13.99 -16.61
CA LYS A 374 13.97 13.04 -17.67
C LYS A 374 14.74 13.66 -18.86
N SER A 375 15.15 14.94 -18.75
CA SER A 375 15.72 15.74 -19.82
C SER A 375 17.26 15.80 -19.81
N ASN A 376 17.95 14.73 -19.37
CA ASN A 376 19.41 14.66 -19.59
C ASN A 376 19.80 13.29 -20.16
#